data_ef6a9b33645cfdce2eaaf850132fc0e0
#
_entry.id   ef6a9b33645cfdce2eaaf850132fc0e0
#
_cell.length_a   1.000
_cell.length_b   1.000
_cell.length_c   1.000
_cell.angle_alpha   90.00
_cell.angle_beta   90.00
_cell.angle_gamma   90.00
#
_symmetry.space_group_name_H-M   'P 1'
#
loop_
_entity.id
_entity.type
_entity.pdbx_description
1 polymer ?
#
loop_
_entity_poly.entity_id
_entity_poly.type
_entity_poly.pdbx_seq_one_letter_code
_entity_poly.pdbx_strand_id
1 'polypeptide(L)'
;MSSRYNAADIEVLSGLDPVKRRPGMYTDTTRPNHMVQEVVDNSVDEALAGHAKSIEVTLYADGSIGVTDDGRGMPVDIHPEEGIPGVELILTRLHAGGKFSSRNYAFSGGLHGVGVSVVNALSKKLEVTIRRDGGEFRMVFADGVRVGELETLGSVGKRNTGTTLRFWPDAKYFDSPKISLPRLKHLLRAKAVLCAGLGVRLRDEASGETWDWRYEDGLADYLDDALDGVERLPAALFVHKAERADEGADVALAWLPEGELVQESYVNLIPTDQGGTHVNGLRTGLTNAIREFCDIRNLLPRGVKLAPEDVWDRLSFVLSVRMRDPQFAGQTKERLSSRGAAQLVEGTLHDAFSLWLNQNVAEGEKIAELAIARANARLRKAKQVVRKKITQGPALPGKLADCASQDLDRTELVLVEGDSAGGSAKQARDKDFQAILPLRGKILNTWEVESTSVLASEDVHNLAVAIGCDPGKDDLSGLRYGKVIILADADSDGLHIATLLSALFLRHFPALVREGHVFVAMPPLFRVDVGKQLFYCLDEGEKQALLERIEREKIRGQVHVTRFKGLGEMNPSQLRESTIHPDTRRLVQLTVDDMASTARVMDLLLAKKRSGDRKAWLEEKGDLATLEV
;
A
#
# COMPACT_ATOMS: atom_id res chain seq x y z
N MET A 1 -1.18 46.84 7.39
CA MET A 1 -1.09 47.03 5.93
C MET A 1 -1.32 45.66 5.32
N SER A 2 -2.43 45.46 4.63
CA SER A 2 -2.73 44.20 3.95
C SER A 2 -1.76 44.07 2.75
N SER A 3 -0.78 43.17 2.84
CA SER A 3 0.02 42.81 1.70
C SER A 3 -0.91 42.16 0.68
N ARG A 4 -1.11 42.80 -0.46
CA ARG A 4 -1.85 42.19 -1.56
C ARG A 4 -0.99 41.05 -2.09
N TYR A 5 -1.45 39.80 -1.94
CA TYR A 5 -0.89 38.65 -2.61
C TYR A 5 -0.93 38.87 -4.12
N ASN A 6 0.22 38.76 -4.78
CA ASN A 6 0.34 38.96 -6.21
C ASN A 6 1.32 37.93 -6.82
N ALA A 7 1.44 37.91 -8.15
CA ALA A 7 2.28 36.94 -8.84
C ALA A 7 3.78 36.97 -8.42
N ALA A 8 4.25 38.05 -7.83
CA ALA A 8 5.63 38.13 -7.31
C ALA A 8 5.82 37.38 -5.98
N ASP A 9 4.73 37.04 -5.31
CA ASP A 9 4.75 36.25 -4.07
C ASP A 9 4.75 34.74 -4.35
N ILE A 10 4.63 34.33 -5.65
CA ILE A 10 4.68 32.93 -6.07
C ILE A 10 6.14 32.52 -6.17
N GLU A 11 6.57 31.63 -5.26
CA GLU A 11 7.91 31.05 -5.29
C GLU A 11 7.93 29.80 -6.19
N VAL A 12 8.78 29.82 -7.21
CA VAL A 12 8.99 28.65 -8.10
C VAL A 12 10.22 27.88 -7.61
N LEU A 13 10.00 26.66 -7.15
CA LEU A 13 11.08 25.77 -6.73
C LEU A 13 11.69 25.08 -7.95
N SER A 14 13.01 24.94 -7.97
CA SER A 14 13.75 24.30 -9.07
C SER A 14 14.68 23.19 -8.57
N GLY A 15 15.07 22.28 -9.47
CA GLY A 15 16.03 21.20 -9.15
C GLY A 15 15.53 20.28 -8.02
N LEU A 16 16.28 20.18 -6.94
CA LEU A 16 15.99 19.32 -5.78
C LEU A 16 15.30 20.07 -4.60
N ASP A 17 15.06 21.38 -4.74
CA ASP A 17 14.43 22.17 -3.67
C ASP A 17 13.02 21.70 -3.29
N PRO A 18 12.15 21.26 -4.23
CA PRO A 18 10.85 20.71 -3.89
C PRO A 18 10.95 19.52 -2.92
N VAL A 19 11.94 18.64 -3.13
CA VAL A 19 12.19 17.46 -2.28
C VAL A 19 12.61 17.88 -0.88
N LYS A 20 13.56 18.81 -0.78
CA LYS A 20 14.07 19.30 0.51
C LYS A 20 12.99 20.02 1.33
N ARG A 21 12.11 20.74 0.63
CA ARG A 21 11.03 21.50 1.28
C ARG A 21 9.86 20.64 1.74
N ARG A 22 9.55 19.59 1.00
CA ARG A 22 8.42 18.68 1.29
C ARG A 22 8.84 17.22 1.10
N PRO A 23 9.77 16.70 1.93
CA PRO A 23 10.30 15.35 1.76
C PRO A 23 9.21 14.26 1.84
N GLY A 24 8.17 14.45 2.66
CA GLY A 24 7.06 13.51 2.80
C GLY A 24 6.21 13.32 1.53
N MET A 25 6.33 14.18 0.51
CA MET A 25 5.71 13.94 -0.80
C MET A 25 6.49 12.93 -1.66
N TYR A 26 7.77 12.70 -1.35
CA TYR A 26 8.67 11.91 -2.18
C TYR A 26 9.18 10.63 -1.48
N THR A 27 9.17 10.60 -0.15
CA THR A 27 9.68 9.47 0.64
C THR A 27 8.96 9.34 1.98
N ASP A 28 9.06 8.15 2.58
CA ASP A 28 8.71 7.96 3.99
C ASP A 28 9.75 8.68 4.86
N THR A 29 9.30 9.64 5.65
CA THR A 29 10.15 10.45 6.55
C THR A 29 10.29 9.87 7.95
N THR A 30 9.65 8.76 8.24
CA THR A 30 9.79 8.11 9.56
C THR A 30 11.20 7.59 9.77
N ARG A 31 11.79 6.96 8.74
CA ARG A 31 13.14 6.39 8.75
C ARG A 31 13.75 6.38 7.33
N PRO A 32 15.10 6.33 7.21
CA PRO A 32 15.77 6.32 5.90
C PRO A 32 15.60 5.02 5.10
N ASN A 33 14.81 4.05 5.57
CA ASN A 33 14.63 2.76 4.90
C ASN A 33 14.20 2.89 3.44
N HIS A 34 13.28 3.83 3.13
CA HIS A 34 12.82 4.04 1.76
C HIS A 34 13.92 4.58 0.84
N MET A 35 14.86 5.37 1.36
CA MET A 35 16.04 5.80 0.58
C MET A 35 16.89 4.59 0.13
N VAL A 36 17.11 3.63 1.05
CA VAL A 36 17.83 2.39 0.70
C VAL A 36 17.04 1.62 -0.37
N GLN A 37 15.74 1.51 -0.21
CA GLN A 37 14.88 0.84 -1.19
C GLN A 37 15.02 1.45 -2.59
N GLU A 38 15.00 2.77 -2.74
CA GLU A 38 15.12 3.45 -4.03
C GLU A 38 16.47 3.15 -4.72
N VAL A 39 17.56 3.04 -3.96
CA VAL A 39 18.86 2.67 -4.51
C VAL A 39 18.89 1.18 -4.88
N VAL A 40 18.40 0.30 -4.02
CA VAL A 40 18.32 -1.14 -4.27
C VAL A 40 17.45 -1.43 -5.48
N ASP A 41 16.31 -0.74 -5.65
CA ASP A 41 15.40 -0.94 -6.78
C ASP A 41 16.08 -0.63 -8.12
N ASN A 42 17.01 0.31 -8.17
CA ASN A 42 17.81 0.55 -9.38
C ASN A 42 18.77 -0.60 -9.70
N SER A 43 19.41 -1.17 -8.68
CA SER A 43 20.29 -2.33 -8.83
C SER A 43 19.49 -3.58 -9.24
N VAL A 44 18.28 -3.74 -8.70
CA VAL A 44 17.36 -4.83 -9.06
C VAL A 44 16.84 -4.68 -10.50
N ASP A 45 16.60 -3.46 -10.98
CA ASP A 45 16.24 -3.22 -12.39
C ASP A 45 17.36 -3.68 -13.35
N GLU A 46 18.63 -3.52 -12.97
CA GLU A 46 19.77 -4.10 -13.73
C GLU A 46 19.75 -5.63 -13.70
N ALA A 47 19.33 -6.25 -12.58
CA ALA A 47 19.21 -7.71 -12.49
C ALA A 47 18.05 -8.23 -13.35
N LEU A 48 16.88 -7.56 -13.34
CA LEU A 48 15.76 -7.90 -14.22
C LEU A 48 16.09 -7.77 -15.70
N ALA A 49 16.93 -6.79 -16.05
CA ALA A 49 17.43 -6.63 -17.41
C ALA A 49 18.52 -7.65 -17.77
N GLY A 50 18.88 -8.56 -16.85
CA GLY A 50 19.88 -9.62 -17.05
C GLY A 50 21.34 -9.15 -16.95
N HIS A 51 21.58 -7.95 -16.43
CA HIS A 51 22.92 -7.35 -16.38
C HIS A 51 23.59 -7.48 -15.01
N ALA A 52 22.83 -7.59 -13.92
CA ALA A 52 23.36 -7.80 -12.58
C ALA A 52 23.00 -9.20 -12.04
N LYS A 53 23.89 -9.77 -11.22
CA LYS A 53 23.72 -11.05 -10.53
C LYS A 53 23.92 -10.96 -9.03
N SER A 54 24.43 -9.84 -8.56
CA SER A 54 24.78 -9.62 -7.16
C SER A 54 24.48 -8.19 -6.73
N ILE A 55 23.85 -8.05 -5.57
CA ILE A 55 23.63 -6.78 -4.88
C ILE A 55 24.15 -6.91 -3.46
N GLU A 56 24.99 -5.96 -3.01
CA GLU A 56 25.45 -5.89 -1.64
C GLU A 56 25.03 -4.56 -1.01
N VAL A 57 24.39 -4.63 0.15
CA VAL A 57 24.04 -3.48 0.98
C VAL A 57 24.90 -3.49 2.23
N THR A 58 25.59 -2.39 2.51
CA THR A 58 26.43 -2.24 3.69
C THR A 58 25.94 -1.09 4.56
N LEU A 59 25.64 -1.40 5.81
CA LEU A 59 25.42 -0.41 6.86
C LEU A 59 26.75 -0.14 7.53
N TYR A 60 27.32 1.04 7.29
CA TYR A 60 28.62 1.43 7.81
C TYR A 60 28.51 1.95 9.25
N ALA A 61 29.59 1.77 10.02
CA ALA A 61 29.68 2.22 11.41
C ALA A 61 29.51 3.75 11.56
N ASP A 62 29.81 4.54 10.51
CA ASP A 62 29.64 5.99 10.48
C ASP A 62 28.19 6.44 10.17
N GLY A 63 27.25 5.49 10.09
CA GLY A 63 25.84 5.75 9.79
C GLY A 63 25.52 5.96 8.32
N SER A 64 26.51 5.83 7.42
CA SER A 64 26.27 5.81 5.98
C SER A 64 25.78 4.44 5.52
N ILE A 65 25.18 4.41 4.33
CA ILE A 65 24.67 3.20 3.70
C ILE A 65 25.26 3.12 2.30
N GLY A 66 25.81 1.95 1.96
CA GLY A 66 26.30 1.65 0.63
C GLY A 66 25.46 0.59 -0.04
N VAL A 67 25.21 0.76 -1.33
CA VAL A 67 24.59 -0.26 -2.21
C VAL A 67 25.51 -0.46 -3.39
N THR A 68 25.89 -1.69 -3.63
CA THR A 68 26.79 -2.10 -4.73
C THR A 68 26.11 -3.14 -5.57
N ASP A 69 26.16 -2.97 -6.90
CA ASP A 69 25.76 -3.97 -7.88
C ASP A 69 26.89 -4.29 -8.88
N ASP A 70 26.74 -5.39 -9.59
CA ASP A 70 27.59 -5.82 -10.68
C ASP A 70 26.94 -5.62 -12.06
N GLY A 71 26.01 -4.67 -12.17
CA GLY A 71 25.31 -4.30 -13.40
C GLY A 71 26.20 -3.59 -14.42
N ARG A 72 25.58 -2.89 -15.39
CA ARG A 72 26.29 -2.17 -16.46
C ARG A 72 27.06 -0.93 -15.98
N GLY A 73 26.75 -0.43 -14.79
CA GLY A 73 27.19 0.87 -14.30
C GLY A 73 26.37 2.04 -14.86
N MET A 74 26.16 3.08 -14.06
CA MET A 74 25.48 4.30 -14.50
C MET A 74 26.19 4.93 -15.71
N PRO A 75 25.46 5.62 -16.62
CA PRO A 75 26.09 6.30 -17.75
C PRO A 75 27.00 7.44 -17.28
N VAL A 76 28.22 7.48 -17.81
CA VAL A 76 29.23 8.50 -17.51
C VAL A 76 29.49 9.45 -18.67
N ASP A 77 28.94 9.14 -19.85
CA ASP A 77 29.01 9.95 -21.04
C ASP A 77 28.16 11.23 -20.89
N ILE A 78 28.53 12.25 -21.66
CA ILE A 78 27.85 13.56 -21.65
C ILE A 78 26.51 13.43 -22.36
N HIS A 79 25.44 13.84 -21.68
CA HIS A 79 24.11 13.90 -22.29
C HIS A 79 24.08 14.97 -23.40
N PRO A 80 23.62 14.63 -24.63
CA PRO A 80 23.77 15.52 -25.77
C PRO A 80 23.00 16.85 -25.66
N GLU A 81 21.88 16.89 -24.96
CA GLU A 81 21.06 18.10 -24.79
C GLU A 81 21.41 18.88 -23.52
N GLU A 82 21.69 18.17 -22.41
CA GLU A 82 21.94 18.78 -21.09
C GLU A 82 23.41 19.18 -20.88
N GLY A 83 24.35 18.61 -21.64
CA GLY A 83 25.77 18.94 -21.60
C GLY A 83 26.50 18.51 -20.30
N ILE A 84 25.89 17.63 -19.50
CA ILE A 84 26.44 17.11 -18.25
C ILE A 84 26.51 15.57 -18.29
N PRO A 85 27.37 14.93 -17.44
CA PRO A 85 27.43 13.48 -17.35
C PRO A 85 26.09 12.85 -16.99
N GLY A 86 25.76 11.69 -17.59
CA GLY A 86 24.49 11.00 -17.33
C GLY A 86 24.28 10.70 -15.82
N VAL A 87 25.33 10.33 -15.09
CA VAL A 87 25.27 10.12 -13.64
C VAL A 87 24.87 11.38 -12.87
N GLU A 88 25.37 12.56 -13.28
CA GLU A 88 24.99 13.83 -12.66
C GLU A 88 23.52 14.14 -12.94
N LEU A 89 23.09 13.94 -14.19
CA LEU A 89 21.69 14.15 -14.59
C LEU A 89 20.73 13.31 -13.75
N ILE A 90 21.01 12.01 -13.60
CA ILE A 90 20.20 11.07 -12.81
C ILE A 90 20.11 11.46 -11.33
N LEU A 91 21.21 11.98 -10.76
CA LEU A 91 21.29 12.30 -9.33
C LEU A 91 20.81 13.71 -8.98
N THR A 92 20.70 14.64 -9.95
CA THR A 92 20.36 16.05 -9.69
C THR A 92 19.07 16.54 -10.33
N ARG A 93 18.46 15.77 -11.24
CA ARG A 93 17.22 16.13 -11.89
C ARG A 93 16.09 15.18 -11.51
N LEU A 94 14.95 15.75 -11.18
CA LEU A 94 13.70 14.98 -11.03
C LEU A 94 13.20 14.58 -12.43
N HIS A 95 12.59 13.41 -12.51
CA HIS A 95 12.05 12.87 -13.76
C HIS A 95 13.11 12.65 -14.87
N ALA A 96 14.36 12.41 -14.46
CA ALA A 96 15.44 12.02 -15.37
C ALA A 96 15.76 10.53 -15.21
N GLY A 97 15.79 9.78 -16.31
CA GLY A 97 16.15 8.38 -16.28
C GLY A 97 15.86 7.62 -17.57
N GLY A 98 16.60 6.55 -17.84
CA GLY A 98 16.46 5.69 -19.01
C GLY A 98 15.23 4.78 -19.00
N LYS A 99 14.40 4.85 -17.93
CA LYS A 99 13.23 3.97 -17.72
C LYS A 99 11.93 4.51 -18.35
N PHE A 100 11.95 5.75 -18.85
CA PHE A 100 10.83 6.35 -19.59
C PHE A 100 10.68 5.80 -21.01
N SER A 101 11.69 5.10 -21.54
CA SER A 101 11.62 4.42 -22.82
C SER A 101 11.62 2.90 -22.61
N SER A 102 10.66 2.20 -23.21
CA SER A 102 10.56 0.72 -23.16
C SER A 102 11.72 -0.01 -23.85
N ARG A 103 12.74 0.71 -24.33
CA ARG A 103 13.89 0.12 -25.04
C ARG A 103 14.91 -0.56 -24.12
N ASN A 104 15.02 -0.10 -22.88
CA ASN A 104 16.08 -0.55 -21.96
C ASN A 104 15.57 -1.46 -20.82
N TYR A 105 14.30 -1.35 -20.45
CA TYR A 105 13.69 -2.11 -19.37
C TYR A 105 12.26 -2.47 -19.76
N ALA A 106 11.95 -3.78 -19.80
CA ALA A 106 10.61 -4.27 -20.08
C ALA A 106 9.67 -4.05 -18.88
N PHE A 107 10.21 -4.27 -17.69
CA PHE A 107 9.55 -4.03 -16.40
C PHE A 107 10.52 -3.29 -15.48
N SER A 108 10.02 -2.40 -14.64
CA SER A 108 10.85 -1.62 -13.72
C SER A 108 10.08 -1.36 -12.43
N GLY A 109 10.77 -1.45 -11.29
CA GLY A 109 10.27 -1.02 -9.98
C GLY A 109 10.26 0.51 -9.83
N GLY A 110 11.19 1.19 -10.49
CA GLY A 110 11.32 2.65 -10.49
C GLY A 110 10.50 3.32 -11.59
N LEU A 111 9.24 3.68 -11.30
CA LEU A 111 8.29 4.20 -12.30
C LEU A 111 8.42 5.71 -12.56
N HIS A 112 8.97 6.49 -11.63
CA HIS A 112 8.86 7.96 -11.65
C HIS A 112 10.15 8.71 -12.00
N GLY A 113 11.31 8.03 -12.05
CA GLY A 113 12.60 8.66 -12.35
C GLY A 113 13.04 9.70 -11.32
N VAL A 114 12.62 9.54 -10.06
CA VAL A 114 12.93 10.49 -8.98
C VAL A 114 13.70 9.85 -7.82
N GLY A 115 13.73 8.53 -7.68
CA GLY A 115 14.20 7.83 -6.49
C GLY A 115 15.60 8.25 -6.04
N VAL A 116 16.61 8.08 -6.89
CA VAL A 116 17.99 8.38 -6.50
C VAL A 116 18.29 9.89 -6.39
N SER A 117 17.57 10.74 -7.12
CA SER A 117 17.68 12.18 -6.94
C SER A 117 17.08 12.64 -5.61
N VAL A 118 16.03 11.96 -5.14
CA VAL A 118 15.47 12.14 -3.77
C VAL A 118 16.49 11.68 -2.72
N VAL A 119 17.16 10.54 -2.92
CA VAL A 119 18.24 10.08 -2.03
C VAL A 119 19.36 11.12 -1.93
N ASN A 120 19.77 11.69 -3.07
CA ASN A 120 20.79 12.75 -3.10
C ASN A 120 20.30 14.01 -2.36
N ALA A 121 19.06 14.45 -2.62
CA ALA A 121 18.49 15.65 -2.00
C ALA A 121 18.41 15.58 -0.47
N LEU A 122 18.15 14.38 0.09
CA LEU A 122 17.94 14.15 1.52
C LEU A 122 19.20 13.61 2.23
N SER A 123 20.33 13.61 1.56
CA SER A 123 21.63 13.19 2.11
C SER A 123 22.55 14.39 2.36
N LYS A 124 23.27 14.36 3.47
CA LYS A 124 24.38 15.32 3.72
C LYS A 124 25.49 15.16 2.69
N LYS A 125 25.76 13.91 2.32
CA LYS A 125 26.76 13.53 1.35
C LYS A 125 26.29 12.30 0.58
N LEU A 126 26.64 12.24 -0.70
CA LEU A 126 26.45 11.07 -1.53
C LEU A 126 27.70 10.90 -2.40
N GLU A 127 28.20 9.67 -2.47
CA GLU A 127 29.31 9.27 -3.34
C GLU A 127 28.83 8.16 -4.27
N VAL A 128 29.13 8.30 -5.55
CA VAL A 128 28.90 7.24 -6.53
C VAL A 128 30.21 6.86 -7.18
N THR A 129 30.51 5.56 -7.17
CA THR A 129 31.62 4.96 -7.89
C THR A 129 31.06 4.05 -8.98
N ILE A 130 31.51 4.22 -10.21
CA ILE A 130 30.98 3.56 -11.39
C ILE A 130 32.10 2.83 -12.11
N ARG A 131 31.91 1.56 -12.37
CA ARG A 131 32.78 0.75 -13.22
C ARG A 131 32.07 0.47 -14.52
N ARG A 132 32.59 1.05 -15.60
CA ARG A 132 31.94 0.95 -16.93
C ARG A 132 32.97 1.11 -18.04
N ASP A 133 32.82 0.35 -19.09
CA ASP A 133 33.64 0.44 -20.32
C ASP A 133 35.17 0.33 -20.08
N GLY A 134 35.57 -0.36 -19.03
CA GLY A 134 36.98 -0.54 -18.64
C GLY A 134 37.56 0.61 -17.81
N GLY A 135 36.74 1.60 -17.44
CA GLY A 135 37.10 2.71 -16.53
C GLY A 135 36.42 2.59 -15.17
N GLU A 136 37.04 3.18 -14.16
CA GLU A 136 36.44 3.44 -12.87
C GLU A 136 36.35 4.94 -12.63
N PHE A 137 35.13 5.38 -12.30
CA PHE A 137 34.79 6.79 -12.18
C PHE A 137 34.15 7.06 -10.82
N ARG A 138 34.33 8.30 -10.31
CA ARG A 138 33.75 8.74 -9.05
C ARG A 138 33.16 10.13 -9.18
N MET A 139 32.00 10.34 -8.54
CA MET A 139 31.39 11.64 -8.37
C MET A 139 30.87 11.79 -6.95
N VAL A 140 30.97 13.00 -6.39
CA VAL A 140 30.58 13.32 -5.02
C VAL A 140 29.57 14.45 -5.02
N PHE A 141 28.59 14.34 -4.13
CA PHE A 141 27.58 15.35 -3.88
C PHE A 141 27.53 15.71 -2.40
N ALA A 142 27.26 16.96 -2.11
CA ALA A 142 27.00 17.46 -0.76
C ALA A 142 25.68 18.23 -0.77
N ASP A 143 24.78 17.89 0.14
CA ASP A 143 23.44 18.50 0.23
C ASP A 143 22.71 18.54 -1.14
N GLY A 144 22.82 17.48 -1.92
CA GLY A 144 22.20 17.36 -3.24
C GLY A 144 22.90 18.10 -4.38
N VAL A 145 24.00 18.81 -4.10
CA VAL A 145 24.76 19.58 -5.09
C VAL A 145 26.08 18.88 -5.40
N ARG A 146 26.46 18.84 -6.67
CA ARG A 146 27.72 18.29 -7.14
C ARG A 146 28.93 19.01 -6.50
N VAL A 147 29.88 18.22 -6.01
CA VAL A 147 31.17 18.70 -5.50
C VAL A 147 32.28 18.18 -6.40
N GLY A 148 32.81 19.06 -7.25
CA GLY A 148 33.86 18.69 -8.22
C GLY A 148 33.31 18.09 -9.52
N GLU A 149 34.24 17.70 -10.40
CA GLU A 149 33.95 17.06 -11.68
C GLU A 149 33.86 15.53 -11.53
N LEU A 150 33.43 14.82 -12.57
CA LEU A 150 33.52 13.38 -12.64
C LEU A 150 34.99 12.96 -12.72
N GLU A 151 35.48 12.33 -11.66
CA GLU A 151 36.87 11.87 -11.57
C GLU A 151 37.02 10.49 -12.22
N THR A 152 38.10 10.31 -13.00
CA THR A 152 38.54 8.97 -13.44
C THR A 152 39.56 8.46 -12.43
N LEU A 153 39.18 7.41 -11.69
CA LEU A 153 40.04 6.81 -10.66
C LEU A 153 41.09 5.87 -11.23
N GLY A 154 40.76 5.19 -12.34
CA GLY A 154 41.67 4.25 -12.96
C GLY A 154 41.01 3.37 -14.03
N SER A 155 41.71 2.32 -14.40
CA SER A 155 41.25 1.32 -15.35
C SER A 155 40.89 0.02 -14.64
N VAL A 156 39.80 -0.58 -15.03
CA VAL A 156 39.36 -1.89 -14.54
C VAL A 156 39.19 -2.87 -15.71
N GLY A 157 39.07 -4.16 -15.44
CA GLY A 157 38.81 -5.13 -16.48
C GLY A 157 37.44 -4.83 -17.16
N LYS A 158 37.34 -4.92 -18.48
CA LYS A 158 36.11 -4.60 -19.24
C LYS A 158 34.85 -5.34 -18.76
N ARG A 159 35.00 -6.49 -18.09
CA ARG A 159 33.89 -7.27 -17.52
C ARG A 159 33.60 -6.90 -16.06
N ASN A 160 34.46 -6.11 -15.42
CA ASN A 160 34.24 -5.59 -14.07
C ASN A 160 33.43 -4.29 -14.16
N THR A 161 32.12 -4.45 -14.25
CA THR A 161 31.16 -3.34 -14.33
C THR A 161 30.32 -3.27 -13.06
N GLY A 162 29.63 -2.19 -12.83
CA GLY A 162 28.71 -2.02 -11.72
C GLY A 162 28.68 -0.61 -11.16
N THR A 163 27.76 -0.38 -10.23
CA THR A 163 27.61 0.87 -9.50
C THR A 163 27.75 0.62 -8.02
N THR A 164 28.48 1.50 -7.33
CA THR A 164 28.47 1.60 -5.87
C THR A 164 28.01 2.99 -5.50
N LEU A 165 26.88 3.08 -4.78
CA LEU A 165 26.35 4.33 -4.28
C LEU A 165 26.36 4.31 -2.77
N ARG A 166 27.08 5.25 -2.15
CA ARG A 166 27.16 5.41 -0.69
C ARG A 166 26.61 6.78 -0.31
N PHE A 167 25.71 6.80 0.66
CA PHE A 167 25.03 8.03 1.07
C PHE A 167 24.91 8.14 2.59
N TRP A 168 24.89 9.36 3.08
CA TRP A 168 24.74 9.74 4.48
C TRP A 168 23.40 10.44 4.67
N PRO A 169 22.34 9.77 5.12
CA PRO A 169 21.04 10.40 5.35
C PRO A 169 21.17 11.63 6.26
N ASP A 170 20.52 12.73 5.91
CA ASP A 170 20.48 13.89 6.77
C ASP A 170 19.36 13.76 7.80
N ALA A 171 19.75 13.65 9.08
CA ALA A 171 18.85 13.41 10.19
C ALA A 171 17.70 14.44 10.32
N LYS A 172 17.89 15.65 9.78
CA LYS A 172 16.86 16.70 9.84
C LYS A 172 15.58 16.38 9.08
N TYR A 173 15.62 15.41 8.16
CA TYR A 173 14.47 15.03 7.34
C TYR A 173 13.71 13.82 7.87
N PHE A 174 14.19 13.17 8.94
CA PHE A 174 13.62 11.91 9.44
C PHE A 174 13.26 12.01 10.92
N ASP A 175 12.14 11.40 11.31
CA ASP A 175 11.75 11.30 12.72
C ASP A 175 12.77 10.46 13.51
N SER A 176 13.32 9.43 12.89
CA SER A 176 14.43 8.64 13.40
C SER A 176 15.50 8.45 12.30
N PRO A 177 16.76 8.87 12.54
CA PRO A 177 17.83 8.70 11.56
C PRO A 177 18.35 7.26 11.42
N LYS A 178 17.85 6.34 12.25
CA LYS A 178 18.31 4.95 12.29
C LYS A 178 17.50 4.08 11.32
N ILE A 179 18.18 3.25 10.55
CA ILE A 179 17.58 2.21 9.73
C ILE A 179 16.85 1.18 10.61
N SER A 180 15.65 0.78 10.18
CA SER A 180 14.98 -0.39 10.73
C SER A 180 15.55 -1.64 10.06
N LEU A 181 16.42 -2.36 10.78
CA LEU A 181 17.08 -3.57 10.28
C LEU A 181 16.07 -4.69 9.91
N PRO A 182 15.00 -4.95 10.68
CA PRO A 182 13.99 -5.94 10.29
C PRO A 182 13.32 -5.60 8.95
N ARG A 183 12.90 -4.33 8.75
CA ARG A 183 12.30 -3.88 7.49
C ARG A 183 13.28 -4.00 6.32
N LEU A 184 14.55 -3.67 6.54
CA LEU A 184 15.58 -3.79 5.51
C LEU A 184 15.85 -5.24 5.12
N LYS A 185 15.96 -6.15 6.10
CA LYS A 185 16.12 -7.60 5.85
C LYS A 185 14.95 -8.15 5.04
N HIS A 186 13.72 -7.81 5.42
CA HIS A 186 12.52 -8.24 4.69
C HIS A 186 12.54 -7.74 3.24
N LEU A 187 12.83 -6.45 3.02
CA LEU A 187 12.96 -5.87 1.69
C LEU A 187 13.99 -6.62 0.84
N LEU A 188 15.20 -6.81 1.35
CA LEU A 188 16.30 -7.42 0.60
C LEU A 188 16.04 -8.90 0.30
N ARG A 189 15.46 -9.62 1.26
CA ARG A 189 15.01 -11.00 1.06
C ARG A 189 13.95 -11.08 -0.05
N ALA A 190 12.95 -10.19 -0.03
CA ALA A 190 11.94 -10.12 -1.07
C ALA A 190 12.55 -9.87 -2.46
N LYS A 191 13.56 -9.01 -2.58
CA LYS A 191 14.25 -8.78 -3.87
C LYS A 191 14.96 -10.04 -4.38
N ALA A 192 15.63 -10.79 -3.51
CA ALA A 192 16.24 -12.06 -3.88
C ALA A 192 15.21 -13.12 -4.33
N VAL A 193 14.05 -13.17 -3.66
CA VAL A 193 12.93 -14.06 -4.03
C VAL A 193 12.34 -13.71 -5.39
N LEU A 194 12.11 -12.41 -5.63
CA LEU A 194 11.44 -11.94 -6.85
C LEU A 194 12.34 -11.98 -8.09
N CYS A 195 13.65 -12.02 -7.90
CA CYS A 195 14.65 -12.12 -8.96
C CYS A 195 15.41 -13.44 -8.81
N ALA A 196 14.85 -14.52 -9.34
CA ALA A 196 15.43 -15.85 -9.27
C ALA A 196 16.92 -15.85 -9.70
N GLY A 197 17.79 -16.44 -8.88
CA GLY A 197 19.24 -16.48 -9.11
C GLY A 197 20.01 -15.23 -8.71
N LEU A 198 19.35 -14.13 -8.30
CA LEU A 198 20.02 -12.94 -7.78
C LEU A 198 20.56 -13.20 -6.38
N GLY A 199 21.87 -12.97 -6.17
CA GLY A 199 22.49 -12.94 -4.85
C GLY A 199 22.31 -11.58 -4.20
N VAL A 200 21.72 -11.53 -3.01
CA VAL A 200 21.57 -10.29 -2.22
C VAL A 200 22.23 -10.47 -0.88
N ARG A 201 23.16 -9.56 -0.54
CA ARG A 201 23.91 -9.55 0.72
C ARG A 201 23.62 -8.29 1.50
N LEU A 202 23.42 -8.44 2.81
CA LEU A 202 23.40 -7.33 3.76
C LEU A 202 24.53 -7.51 4.76
N ARG A 203 25.36 -6.48 4.93
CA ARG A 203 26.42 -6.42 5.92
C ARG A 203 26.18 -5.25 6.88
N ASP A 204 26.19 -5.52 8.16
CA ASP A 204 26.20 -4.51 9.22
C ASP A 204 27.58 -4.44 9.86
N GLU A 205 28.31 -3.37 9.61
CA GLU A 205 29.66 -3.20 10.17
C GLU A 205 29.65 -2.99 11.69
N ALA A 206 28.57 -2.42 12.25
CA ALA A 206 28.50 -2.14 13.66
C ALA A 206 28.33 -3.41 14.50
N SER A 207 27.54 -4.36 14.03
CA SER A 207 27.34 -5.67 14.70
C SER A 207 28.30 -6.74 14.18
N GLY A 208 28.90 -6.56 13.00
CA GLY A 208 29.70 -7.57 12.30
C GLY A 208 28.86 -8.66 11.65
N GLU A 209 27.54 -8.56 11.71
CA GLU A 209 26.64 -9.56 11.14
C GLU A 209 26.51 -9.42 9.62
N THR A 210 26.31 -10.55 8.95
CA THR A 210 26.09 -10.62 7.51
C THR A 210 24.95 -11.59 7.23
N TRP A 211 24.09 -11.22 6.27
CA TRP A 211 22.98 -12.04 5.80
C TRP A 211 23.08 -12.16 4.29
N ASP A 212 22.90 -13.39 3.77
CA ASP A 212 22.94 -13.72 2.36
C ASP A 212 21.62 -14.39 1.97
N TRP A 213 21.04 -13.96 0.85
CA TRP A 213 19.83 -14.56 0.27
C TRP A 213 20.06 -14.84 -1.21
N ARG A 214 19.66 -16.01 -1.65
CA ARG A 214 19.62 -16.40 -3.04
C ARG A 214 18.63 -17.54 -3.22
N TYR A 215 17.72 -17.39 -4.16
CA TYR A 215 16.66 -18.34 -4.46
C TYR A 215 16.74 -18.68 -5.95
N GLU A 216 17.03 -19.93 -6.30
CA GLU A 216 17.20 -20.33 -7.70
C GLU A 216 15.86 -20.45 -8.42
N ASP A 217 14.83 -21.02 -7.76
CA ASP A 217 13.45 -21.09 -8.24
C ASP A 217 12.53 -19.98 -7.69
N GLY A 218 13.14 -18.97 -7.06
CA GLY A 218 12.45 -17.75 -6.64
C GLY A 218 11.36 -17.99 -5.61
N LEU A 219 10.08 -17.76 -6.00
CA LEU A 219 8.94 -17.86 -5.09
C LEU A 219 8.74 -19.27 -4.52
N ALA A 220 9.07 -20.30 -5.30
CA ALA A 220 8.92 -21.70 -4.89
C ALA A 220 9.88 -22.05 -3.75
N ASP A 221 11.17 -21.76 -3.93
CA ASP A 221 12.19 -22.01 -2.92
C ASP A 221 11.89 -21.21 -1.63
N TYR A 222 11.47 -19.96 -1.79
CA TYR A 222 11.14 -19.10 -0.66
C TYR A 222 9.98 -19.65 0.16
N LEU A 223 8.88 -20.02 -0.50
CA LEU A 223 7.71 -20.54 0.21
C LEU A 223 8.00 -21.91 0.81
N ASP A 224 8.82 -22.71 0.14
CA ASP A 224 9.25 -24.03 0.64
C ASP A 224 10.09 -23.89 1.93
N ASP A 225 11.08 -23.00 1.93
CA ASP A 225 11.88 -22.67 3.11
C ASP A 225 11.03 -22.11 4.25
N ALA A 226 10.08 -21.20 3.94
CA ALA A 226 9.24 -20.57 4.93
C ALA A 226 8.23 -21.55 5.57
N LEU A 227 7.90 -22.63 4.88
CA LEU A 227 7.01 -23.70 5.33
C LEU A 227 7.75 -24.98 5.70
N ASP A 228 9.07 -24.93 5.91
CA ASP A 228 9.85 -26.10 6.30
C ASP A 228 9.34 -26.74 7.59
N GLY A 229 9.13 -28.04 7.56
CA GLY A 229 8.58 -28.80 8.71
C GLY A 229 7.10 -28.58 8.98
N VAL A 230 6.38 -27.78 8.18
CA VAL A 230 4.92 -27.55 8.33
C VAL A 230 4.15 -28.49 7.39
N GLU A 231 3.14 -29.17 7.94
CA GLU A 231 2.21 -29.97 7.13
C GLU A 231 1.43 -29.06 6.18
N ARG A 232 1.39 -29.44 4.92
CA ARG A 232 0.77 -28.62 3.85
C ARG A 232 0.07 -29.48 2.79
N LEU A 233 -0.84 -28.86 2.09
CA LEU A 233 -1.62 -29.47 1.02
C LEU A 233 -1.65 -28.53 -0.21
N PRO A 234 -1.15 -28.96 -1.39
CA PRO A 234 -0.50 -30.25 -1.66
C PRO A 234 0.86 -30.38 -0.98
N ALA A 235 1.37 -31.59 -0.81
CA ALA A 235 2.66 -31.85 -0.19
C ALA A 235 3.82 -31.15 -0.95
N ALA A 236 3.79 -31.18 -2.28
CA ALA A 236 4.62 -30.33 -3.14
C ALA A 236 3.82 -29.07 -3.49
N LEU A 237 4.42 -27.89 -3.32
CA LEU A 237 3.77 -26.62 -3.63
C LEU A 237 3.16 -26.61 -5.03
N PHE A 238 1.98 -26.03 -5.18
CA PHE A 238 1.53 -25.62 -6.52
C PHE A 238 2.34 -24.39 -6.93
N VAL A 239 3.04 -24.50 -8.05
CA VAL A 239 3.84 -23.43 -8.63
C VAL A 239 3.39 -23.20 -10.06
N HIS A 240 3.17 -21.96 -10.43
CA HIS A 240 2.87 -21.58 -11.80
C HIS A 240 3.58 -20.29 -12.16
N LYS A 241 4.18 -20.27 -13.37
CA LYS A 241 4.83 -19.10 -13.95
C LYS A 241 4.18 -18.82 -15.30
N ALA A 242 3.60 -17.63 -15.44
CA ALA A 242 3.03 -17.17 -16.69
C ALA A 242 3.75 -15.93 -17.17
N GLU A 243 4.22 -15.95 -18.38
CA GLU A 243 4.92 -14.84 -19.01
C GLU A 243 4.31 -14.52 -20.36
N ARG A 244 3.99 -13.26 -20.57
CA ARG A 244 3.55 -12.67 -21.83
C ARG A 244 4.47 -11.48 -22.15
N ALA A 245 4.40 -10.95 -23.36
CA ALA A 245 5.29 -9.88 -23.80
C ALA A 245 5.28 -8.64 -22.85
N ASP A 246 4.12 -8.30 -22.30
CA ASP A 246 3.90 -7.06 -21.56
C ASP A 246 3.38 -7.28 -20.12
N GLU A 247 3.19 -8.53 -19.71
CA GLU A 247 2.63 -8.86 -18.40
C GLU A 247 3.02 -10.30 -18.00
N GLY A 248 3.05 -10.57 -16.71
CA GLY A 248 3.33 -11.91 -16.19
C GLY A 248 2.78 -12.07 -14.77
N ALA A 249 2.59 -13.32 -14.37
CA ALA A 249 2.17 -13.66 -13.03
C ALA A 249 2.84 -14.98 -12.59
N ASP A 250 3.59 -14.93 -11.51
CA ASP A 250 4.21 -16.08 -10.88
C ASP A 250 3.57 -16.29 -9.51
N VAL A 251 3.27 -17.54 -9.19
CA VAL A 251 2.67 -17.90 -7.90
C VAL A 251 3.24 -19.21 -7.38
N ALA A 252 3.43 -19.27 -6.07
CA ALA A 252 3.62 -20.48 -5.30
C ALA A 252 2.59 -20.49 -4.17
N LEU A 253 1.93 -21.64 -3.93
CA LEU A 253 0.91 -21.73 -2.89
C LEU A 253 0.71 -23.15 -2.33
N ALA A 254 0.20 -23.19 -1.09
CA ALA A 254 -0.32 -24.39 -0.44
C ALA A 254 -1.30 -24.01 0.67
N TRP A 255 -2.18 -24.94 1.05
CA TRP A 255 -3.02 -24.80 2.26
C TRP A 255 -2.34 -25.44 3.46
N LEU A 256 -2.42 -24.79 4.60
CA LEU A 256 -1.87 -25.27 5.87
C LEU A 256 -3.01 -25.71 6.79
N PRO A 257 -3.01 -26.94 7.32
CA PRO A 257 -3.94 -27.33 8.38
C PRO A 257 -3.73 -26.46 9.63
N GLU A 258 -2.48 -26.25 10.03
CA GLU A 258 -2.05 -25.48 11.20
C GLU A 258 -0.79 -24.65 10.87
N GLY A 259 -0.35 -23.78 11.78
CA GLY A 259 0.87 -22.96 11.65
C GLY A 259 0.61 -21.52 11.19
N GLU A 260 1.68 -20.75 11.05
CA GLU A 260 1.64 -19.38 10.54
C GLU A 260 1.45 -19.37 9.03
N LEU A 261 0.69 -18.38 8.54
CA LEU A 261 0.45 -18.21 7.11
C LEU A 261 1.49 -17.26 6.50
N VAL A 262 1.97 -17.63 5.34
CA VAL A 262 2.74 -16.74 4.48
C VAL A 262 1.81 -16.22 3.40
N GLN A 263 1.50 -14.93 3.42
CA GLN A 263 0.62 -14.30 2.42
C GLN A 263 1.27 -13.03 1.91
N GLU A 264 2.06 -13.17 0.87
CA GLU A 264 2.82 -12.08 0.27
C GLU A 264 2.43 -11.85 -1.17
N SER A 265 2.31 -10.58 -1.55
CA SER A 265 2.04 -10.21 -2.94
C SER A 265 2.88 -9.03 -3.39
N TYR A 266 3.27 -9.06 -4.66
CA TYR A 266 4.19 -8.11 -5.26
C TYR A 266 3.72 -7.69 -6.65
N VAL A 267 3.97 -6.43 -7.01
CA VAL A 267 3.72 -5.90 -8.35
C VAL A 267 4.95 -5.13 -8.82
N ASN A 268 5.56 -5.57 -9.92
CA ASN A 268 6.82 -5.01 -10.40
C ASN A 268 7.86 -4.89 -9.28
N LEU A 269 8.01 -5.96 -8.46
CA LEU A 269 8.91 -6.08 -7.32
C LEU A 269 8.59 -5.17 -6.11
N ILE A 270 7.46 -4.46 -6.15
CA ILE A 270 6.98 -3.61 -5.05
C ILE A 270 6.07 -4.48 -4.18
N PRO A 271 6.33 -4.57 -2.86
CA PRO A 271 5.44 -5.28 -1.95
C PRO A 271 4.08 -4.59 -1.88
N THR A 272 3.03 -5.39 -1.90
CA THR A 272 1.65 -4.91 -1.79
C THR A 272 1.00 -5.50 -0.55
N ASP A 273 1.40 -5.01 0.61
CA ASP A 273 1.02 -5.55 1.93
C ASP A 273 -0.50 -5.51 2.17
N GLN A 274 -1.20 -4.59 1.51
CA GLN A 274 -2.66 -4.51 1.52
C GLN A 274 -3.32 -5.23 0.32
N GLY A 275 -2.54 -6.02 -0.43
CA GLY A 275 -3.01 -6.77 -1.59
C GLY A 275 -3.49 -5.88 -2.72
N GLY A 276 -4.70 -6.15 -3.22
CA GLY A 276 -5.31 -5.40 -4.31
C GLY A 276 -5.97 -6.29 -5.37
N THR A 277 -6.12 -5.76 -6.57
CA THR A 277 -6.85 -6.42 -7.66
C THR A 277 -6.23 -7.76 -8.08
N HIS A 278 -4.89 -7.88 -8.05
CA HIS A 278 -4.18 -9.13 -8.39
C HIS A 278 -4.45 -10.24 -7.36
N VAL A 279 -4.49 -9.91 -6.06
CA VAL A 279 -4.83 -10.86 -4.99
C VAL A 279 -6.30 -11.29 -5.10
N ASN A 280 -7.19 -10.37 -5.49
CA ASN A 280 -8.58 -10.71 -5.78
C ASN A 280 -8.70 -11.66 -6.97
N GLY A 281 -7.89 -11.44 -8.03
CA GLY A 281 -7.78 -12.35 -9.16
C GLY A 281 -7.34 -13.76 -8.75
N LEU A 282 -6.30 -13.88 -7.89
CA LEU A 282 -5.86 -15.15 -7.33
C LEU A 282 -7.02 -15.86 -6.58
N ARG A 283 -7.70 -15.11 -5.71
CA ARG A 283 -8.82 -15.63 -4.92
C ARG A 283 -9.96 -16.15 -5.80
N THR A 284 -10.32 -15.38 -6.83
CA THR A 284 -11.40 -15.75 -7.75
C THR A 284 -10.99 -16.93 -8.63
N GLY A 285 -9.79 -16.91 -9.19
CA GLY A 285 -9.28 -17.98 -10.07
C GLY A 285 -9.21 -19.33 -9.35
N LEU A 286 -8.64 -19.37 -8.13
CA LEU A 286 -8.60 -20.60 -7.33
C LEU A 286 -10.01 -21.08 -6.94
N THR A 287 -10.90 -20.17 -6.57
CA THR A 287 -12.27 -20.52 -6.19
C THR A 287 -13.02 -21.15 -7.36
N ASN A 288 -12.91 -20.56 -8.54
CA ASN A 288 -13.59 -21.05 -9.74
C ASN A 288 -13.03 -22.41 -10.18
N ALA A 289 -11.71 -22.60 -10.16
CA ALA A 289 -11.07 -23.87 -10.49
C ALA A 289 -11.51 -25.01 -9.54
N ILE A 290 -11.54 -24.75 -8.22
CA ILE A 290 -11.99 -25.77 -7.25
C ILE A 290 -13.49 -26.07 -7.41
N ARG A 291 -14.33 -25.06 -7.66
CA ARG A 291 -15.76 -25.26 -7.92
C ARG A 291 -15.98 -26.14 -9.15
N GLU A 292 -15.32 -25.83 -10.26
CA GLU A 292 -15.39 -26.61 -11.50
C GLU A 292 -14.94 -28.06 -11.27
N PHE A 293 -13.83 -28.26 -10.57
CA PHE A 293 -13.32 -29.59 -10.22
C PHE A 293 -14.35 -30.37 -9.36
N CYS A 294 -14.96 -29.72 -8.37
CA CYS A 294 -16.01 -30.31 -7.54
C CYS A 294 -17.26 -30.66 -8.33
N ASP A 295 -17.69 -29.78 -9.24
CA ASP A 295 -18.89 -29.98 -10.06
C ASP A 295 -18.70 -31.16 -11.04
N ILE A 296 -17.57 -31.22 -11.75
CA ILE A 296 -17.26 -32.31 -12.69
C ILE A 296 -17.25 -33.68 -11.98
N ARG A 297 -16.78 -33.75 -10.73
CA ARG A 297 -16.65 -34.98 -9.97
C ARG A 297 -17.79 -35.25 -8.99
N ASN A 298 -18.79 -34.36 -8.95
CA ASN A 298 -19.94 -34.47 -8.03
C ASN A 298 -19.54 -34.57 -6.55
N LEU A 299 -18.52 -33.81 -6.14
CA LEU A 299 -17.99 -33.84 -4.75
C LEU A 299 -18.82 -33.00 -3.78
N LEU A 300 -19.60 -32.02 -4.27
CA LEU A 300 -20.37 -31.11 -3.43
C LEU A 300 -21.58 -31.79 -2.79
N PRO A 301 -21.71 -31.77 -1.46
CA PRO A 301 -22.91 -32.22 -0.78
C PRO A 301 -24.14 -31.36 -1.17
N ARG A 302 -25.34 -31.95 -1.13
CA ARG A 302 -26.59 -31.22 -1.45
C ARG A 302 -26.73 -29.95 -0.61
N GLY A 303 -26.90 -28.79 -1.28
CA GLY A 303 -27.11 -27.51 -0.64
C GLY A 303 -25.84 -26.81 -0.16
N VAL A 304 -24.66 -27.37 -0.36
CA VAL A 304 -23.36 -26.73 -0.10
C VAL A 304 -22.90 -26.01 -1.37
N LYS A 305 -22.57 -24.72 -1.23
CA LYS A 305 -21.89 -23.93 -2.24
C LYS A 305 -20.60 -23.40 -1.64
N LEU A 306 -19.50 -23.59 -2.35
CA LEU A 306 -18.20 -23.03 -1.95
C LEU A 306 -18.24 -21.51 -2.16
N ALA A 307 -17.83 -20.79 -1.13
CA ALA A 307 -17.59 -19.36 -1.20
C ALA A 307 -16.08 -19.08 -1.31
N PRO A 308 -15.64 -17.91 -1.78
CA PRO A 308 -14.23 -17.60 -1.89
C PRO A 308 -13.47 -17.73 -0.56
N GLU A 309 -14.09 -17.42 0.56
CA GLU A 309 -13.52 -17.56 1.90
C GLU A 309 -13.23 -19.02 2.28
N ASP A 310 -14.04 -19.98 1.82
CA ASP A 310 -13.83 -21.40 2.12
C ASP A 310 -12.54 -21.95 1.46
N VAL A 311 -12.17 -21.35 0.31
CA VAL A 311 -10.94 -21.67 -0.41
C VAL A 311 -9.77 -20.86 0.13
N TRP A 312 -10.00 -19.61 0.51
CA TRP A 312 -8.96 -18.68 0.96
C TRP A 312 -8.44 -18.96 2.37
N ASP A 313 -9.29 -19.55 3.22
CA ASP A 313 -8.92 -19.88 4.59
C ASP A 313 -7.70 -20.81 4.62
N ARG A 314 -6.73 -20.48 5.47
CA ARG A 314 -5.47 -21.23 5.64
C ARG A 314 -4.61 -21.39 4.37
N LEU A 315 -4.81 -20.54 3.35
CA LEU A 315 -3.98 -20.49 2.16
C LEU A 315 -2.70 -19.69 2.45
N SER A 316 -1.54 -20.32 2.27
CA SER A 316 -0.25 -19.65 2.16
C SER A 316 0.12 -19.48 0.70
N PHE A 317 0.57 -18.29 0.32
CA PHE A 317 0.96 -17.98 -1.06
C PHE A 317 1.99 -16.87 -1.14
N VAL A 318 2.76 -16.90 -2.21
CA VAL A 318 3.55 -15.77 -2.69
C VAL A 318 3.16 -15.51 -4.14
N LEU A 319 2.69 -14.30 -4.43
CA LEU A 319 2.24 -13.89 -5.76
C LEU A 319 3.08 -12.72 -6.26
N SER A 320 3.67 -12.84 -7.43
CA SER A 320 4.40 -11.76 -8.11
C SER A 320 3.77 -11.46 -9.46
N VAL A 321 3.33 -10.22 -9.67
CA VAL A 321 2.75 -9.77 -10.94
C VAL A 321 3.67 -8.77 -11.59
N ARG A 322 3.93 -8.96 -12.89
CA ARG A 322 4.63 -8.01 -13.74
C ARG A 322 3.63 -7.42 -14.74
N MET A 323 3.58 -6.10 -14.82
CA MET A 323 2.68 -5.41 -15.76
C MET A 323 3.20 -4.02 -16.11
N ARG A 324 2.79 -3.51 -17.26
CA ARG A 324 3.05 -2.12 -17.63
C ARG A 324 2.13 -1.19 -16.84
N ASP A 325 2.68 -0.06 -16.40
CA ASP A 325 1.94 1.05 -15.78
C ASP A 325 0.95 0.64 -14.66
N PRO A 326 1.42 -0.08 -13.61
CA PRO A 326 0.55 -0.44 -12.50
C PRO A 326 0.03 0.80 -11.77
N GLN A 327 -1.26 0.79 -11.44
CA GLN A 327 -1.90 1.84 -10.66
C GLN A 327 -2.04 1.37 -9.22
N PHE A 328 -1.59 2.19 -8.28
CA PHE A 328 -1.66 1.90 -6.86
C PHE A 328 -2.62 2.85 -6.13
N ALA A 329 -3.16 2.39 -5.04
CA ALA A 329 -3.96 3.21 -4.15
C ALA A 329 -3.02 3.92 -3.14
N GLY A 330 -2.49 5.10 -3.53
CA GLY A 330 -1.62 5.91 -2.69
C GLY A 330 -0.13 5.83 -3.05
N GLN A 331 0.65 6.77 -2.50
CA GLN A 331 2.08 6.94 -2.79
C GLN A 331 2.95 5.79 -2.24
N THR A 332 2.54 5.14 -1.16
CA THR A 332 3.24 4.00 -0.55
C THR A 332 3.15 2.73 -1.37
N LYS A 333 2.28 2.70 -2.41
CA LYS A 333 2.11 1.58 -3.34
C LYS A 333 1.71 0.24 -2.69
N GLU A 334 1.17 0.27 -1.48
CA GLU A 334 0.82 -0.92 -0.69
C GLU A 334 -0.34 -1.73 -1.28
N ARG A 335 -1.15 -1.13 -2.15
CA ARG A 335 -2.32 -1.77 -2.74
C ARG A 335 -2.45 -1.49 -4.24
N LEU A 336 -2.55 -2.55 -5.04
CA LEU A 336 -2.79 -2.44 -6.48
C LEU A 336 -4.27 -2.15 -6.78
N SER A 337 -4.53 -1.20 -7.69
CA SER A 337 -5.88 -0.84 -8.14
C SER A 337 -6.13 -1.11 -9.62
N SER A 338 -5.12 -1.52 -10.40
CA SER A 338 -5.25 -1.84 -11.83
C SER A 338 -6.22 -2.99 -12.08
N ARG A 339 -7.33 -2.75 -12.77
CA ARG A 339 -8.36 -3.78 -13.06
C ARG A 339 -7.82 -4.93 -13.91
N GLY A 340 -6.94 -4.65 -14.87
CA GLY A 340 -6.32 -5.65 -15.74
C GLY A 340 -5.58 -6.75 -14.99
N ALA A 341 -4.98 -6.42 -13.84
CA ALA A 341 -4.26 -7.39 -13.02
C ALA A 341 -5.18 -8.47 -12.44
N ALA A 342 -6.42 -8.14 -12.09
CA ALA A 342 -7.38 -9.14 -11.62
C ALA A 342 -7.69 -10.16 -12.72
N GLN A 343 -7.97 -9.69 -13.93
CA GLN A 343 -8.29 -10.56 -15.08
C GLN A 343 -7.10 -11.43 -15.50
N LEU A 344 -5.89 -10.83 -15.51
CA LEU A 344 -4.64 -11.54 -15.81
C LEU A 344 -4.44 -12.72 -14.84
N VAL A 345 -4.46 -12.43 -13.54
CA VAL A 345 -4.21 -13.43 -12.50
C VAL A 345 -5.34 -14.45 -12.44
N GLU A 346 -6.61 -14.02 -12.48
CA GLU A 346 -7.77 -14.91 -12.48
C GLU A 346 -7.71 -15.92 -13.63
N GLY A 347 -7.57 -15.43 -14.87
CA GLY A 347 -7.56 -16.30 -16.04
C GLY A 347 -6.38 -17.27 -16.05
N THR A 348 -5.19 -16.75 -15.77
CA THR A 348 -3.96 -17.56 -15.77
C THR A 348 -3.99 -18.63 -14.68
N LEU A 349 -4.42 -18.27 -13.48
CA LEU A 349 -4.49 -19.21 -12.35
C LEU A 349 -5.63 -20.21 -12.49
N HIS A 350 -6.81 -19.76 -12.94
CA HIS A 350 -7.92 -20.66 -13.19
C HIS A 350 -7.51 -21.80 -14.13
N ASP A 351 -6.95 -21.47 -15.30
CA ASP A 351 -6.59 -22.45 -16.31
C ASP A 351 -5.49 -23.40 -15.81
N ALA A 352 -4.42 -22.84 -15.24
CA ALA A 352 -3.29 -23.63 -14.76
C ALA A 352 -3.67 -24.54 -13.58
N PHE A 353 -4.44 -24.01 -12.64
CA PHE A 353 -4.82 -24.77 -11.46
C PHE A 353 -5.91 -25.81 -11.77
N SER A 354 -6.85 -25.52 -12.67
CA SER A 354 -7.82 -26.51 -13.19
C SER A 354 -7.11 -27.67 -13.86
N LEU A 355 -6.10 -27.38 -14.69
CA LEU A 355 -5.29 -28.42 -15.33
C LEU A 355 -4.54 -29.27 -14.28
N TRP A 356 -3.89 -28.60 -13.32
CA TRP A 356 -3.15 -29.27 -12.24
C TRP A 356 -4.03 -30.16 -11.38
N LEU A 357 -5.24 -29.70 -10.98
CA LEU A 357 -6.23 -30.47 -10.23
C LEU A 357 -6.63 -31.75 -10.96
N ASN A 358 -6.79 -31.68 -12.28
CA ASN A 358 -7.15 -32.84 -13.10
C ASN A 358 -5.98 -33.80 -13.34
N GLN A 359 -4.74 -33.32 -13.29
CA GLN A 359 -3.53 -34.16 -13.34
C GLN A 359 -3.20 -34.80 -11.98
N ASN A 360 -3.53 -34.11 -10.87
CA ASN A 360 -3.23 -34.54 -9.49
C ASN A 360 -4.51 -34.79 -8.71
N VAL A 361 -5.33 -35.72 -9.22
CA VAL A 361 -6.71 -35.95 -8.73
C VAL A 361 -6.78 -36.19 -7.23
N ALA A 362 -5.88 -37.02 -6.68
CA ALA A 362 -5.88 -37.35 -5.25
C ALA A 362 -5.59 -36.13 -4.37
N GLU A 363 -4.69 -35.24 -4.78
CA GLU A 363 -4.43 -33.98 -4.07
C GLU A 363 -5.59 -32.99 -4.26
N GLY A 364 -6.16 -32.95 -5.48
CA GLY A 364 -7.32 -32.12 -5.78
C GLY A 364 -8.55 -32.49 -4.94
N GLU A 365 -8.79 -33.77 -4.74
CA GLU A 365 -9.88 -34.27 -3.86
C GLU A 365 -9.66 -33.85 -2.41
N LYS A 366 -8.45 -33.95 -1.87
CA LYS A 366 -8.13 -33.47 -0.52
C LYS A 366 -8.34 -31.95 -0.38
N ILE A 367 -7.95 -31.16 -1.37
CA ILE A 367 -8.17 -29.70 -1.39
C ILE A 367 -9.68 -29.41 -1.41
N ALA A 368 -10.43 -30.12 -2.25
CA ALA A 368 -11.88 -30.00 -2.30
C ALA A 368 -12.55 -30.37 -0.97
N GLU A 369 -12.14 -31.49 -0.36
CA GLU A 369 -12.63 -31.89 0.97
C GLU A 369 -12.37 -30.83 2.04
N LEU A 370 -11.18 -30.22 2.04
CA LEU A 370 -10.82 -29.15 2.95
C LEU A 370 -11.74 -27.93 2.75
N ALA A 371 -11.96 -27.50 1.51
CA ALA A 371 -12.85 -26.38 1.18
C ALA A 371 -14.31 -26.70 1.55
N ILE A 372 -14.80 -27.93 1.29
CA ILE A 372 -16.13 -28.40 1.66
C ILE A 372 -16.32 -28.45 3.17
N ALA A 373 -15.30 -28.91 3.93
CA ALA A 373 -15.34 -28.92 5.38
C ALA A 373 -15.51 -27.50 5.96
N ARG A 374 -14.80 -26.52 5.39
CA ARG A 374 -14.90 -25.09 5.75
C ARG A 374 -16.27 -24.51 5.39
N ALA A 375 -16.77 -24.79 4.19
CA ALA A 375 -18.12 -24.38 3.79
C ALA A 375 -19.18 -24.93 4.77
N ASN A 376 -19.06 -26.20 5.17
CA ASN A 376 -19.93 -26.80 6.16
C ASN A 376 -19.80 -26.14 7.54
N ALA A 377 -18.58 -25.82 7.99
CA ALA A 377 -18.34 -25.11 9.24
C ALA A 377 -18.96 -23.70 9.21
N ARG A 378 -18.77 -22.95 8.12
CA ARG A 378 -19.40 -21.65 7.88
C ARG A 378 -20.94 -21.74 7.93
N LEU A 379 -21.51 -22.71 7.22
CA LEU A 379 -22.96 -22.92 7.21
C LEU A 379 -23.52 -23.35 8.59
N ARG A 380 -22.75 -24.13 9.37
CA ARG A 380 -23.11 -24.49 10.76
C ARG A 380 -23.08 -23.27 11.67
N LYS A 381 -22.01 -22.44 11.59
CA LYS A 381 -21.92 -21.18 12.33
C LYS A 381 -23.11 -20.26 11.97
N ALA A 382 -23.41 -20.08 10.69
CA ALA A 382 -24.56 -19.29 10.24
C ALA A 382 -25.89 -19.83 10.80
N LYS A 383 -26.11 -21.15 10.83
CA LYS A 383 -27.31 -21.76 11.44
C LYS A 383 -27.36 -21.59 12.97
N GLN A 384 -26.22 -21.62 13.68
CA GLN A 384 -26.17 -21.36 15.12
C GLN A 384 -26.50 -19.90 15.45
N VAL A 385 -26.05 -18.96 14.62
CA VAL A 385 -26.28 -17.53 14.81
C VAL A 385 -27.76 -17.18 14.58
N VAL A 386 -28.42 -17.81 13.61
CA VAL A 386 -29.88 -17.64 13.40
C VAL A 386 -30.71 -18.13 14.62
N ARG A 387 -30.19 -19.05 15.45
CA ARG A 387 -30.84 -19.50 16.70
C ARG A 387 -30.63 -18.57 17.89
N LYS A 388 -29.65 -17.69 17.89
CA LYS A 388 -29.51 -16.63 18.90
C LYS A 388 -30.23 -15.35 18.40
N LYS A 389 -31.57 -15.36 18.36
CA LYS A 389 -32.34 -14.12 18.46
C LYS A 389 -31.88 -13.43 19.75
N ILE A 390 -31.31 -12.24 19.60
CA ILE A 390 -30.94 -11.37 20.71
C ILE A 390 -32.25 -10.97 21.38
N THR A 391 -32.60 -11.67 22.49
CA THR A 391 -33.78 -11.36 23.30
C THR A 391 -33.45 -10.45 24.48
N GLN A 392 -32.18 -10.06 24.66
CA GLN A 392 -31.75 -9.12 25.72
C GLN A 392 -30.57 -8.29 25.25
N GLY A 393 -30.85 -7.05 24.85
CA GLY A 393 -29.88 -6.00 24.54
C GLY A 393 -30.59 -4.69 24.18
N PRO A 394 -29.92 -3.53 24.26
CA PRO A 394 -30.53 -2.27 23.83
C PRO A 394 -30.96 -2.34 22.38
N ALA A 395 -32.10 -1.74 22.04
CA ALA A 395 -32.60 -1.67 20.67
C ALA A 395 -31.57 -0.96 19.78
N LEU A 396 -31.28 -1.53 18.60
CA LEU A 396 -30.37 -0.91 17.65
C LEU A 396 -30.86 0.48 17.24
N PRO A 397 -29.94 1.43 16.96
CA PRO A 397 -30.31 2.79 16.57
C PRO A 397 -31.22 2.79 15.35
N GLY A 398 -32.34 3.50 15.40
CA GLY A 398 -33.33 3.51 14.31
C GLY A 398 -32.80 4.03 12.97
N LYS A 399 -31.68 4.76 12.97
CA LYS A 399 -31.00 5.23 11.76
C LYS A 399 -30.03 4.22 11.14
N LEU A 400 -29.64 3.18 11.88
CA LEU A 400 -28.75 2.15 11.40
C LEU A 400 -29.41 1.33 10.29
N ALA A 401 -28.79 1.31 9.12
CA ALA A 401 -29.11 0.34 8.08
C ALA A 401 -28.16 -0.84 8.22
N ASP A 402 -28.57 -1.86 8.96
CA ASP A 402 -27.73 -3.03 9.27
C ASP A 402 -27.51 -3.93 8.06
N CYS A 403 -26.50 -4.81 8.10
CA CYS A 403 -26.19 -5.80 7.09
C CYS A 403 -26.71 -7.19 7.50
N ALA A 404 -26.81 -8.09 6.52
CA ALA A 404 -27.35 -9.43 6.74
C ALA A 404 -26.34 -10.39 7.38
N SER A 405 -25.04 -10.23 7.08
CA SER A 405 -23.96 -11.05 7.61
C SER A 405 -23.64 -10.66 9.06
N GLN A 406 -23.19 -11.64 9.84
CA GLN A 406 -22.66 -11.45 11.19
C GLN A 406 -21.21 -11.96 11.28
N ASP A 407 -20.60 -12.23 10.15
CA ASP A 407 -19.21 -12.65 10.05
C ASP A 407 -18.29 -11.44 10.24
N LEU A 408 -17.57 -11.36 11.35
CA LEU A 408 -16.69 -10.25 11.68
C LEU A 408 -15.58 -10.04 10.65
N ASP A 409 -15.10 -11.09 10.01
CA ASP A 409 -14.05 -10.97 9.00
C ASP A 409 -14.52 -10.21 7.75
N ARG A 410 -15.85 -10.14 7.54
CA ARG A 410 -16.46 -9.52 6.37
C ARG A 410 -17.23 -8.24 6.67
N THR A 411 -17.84 -8.17 7.85
CA THR A 411 -18.81 -7.10 8.17
C THR A 411 -18.15 -5.75 8.40
N GLU A 412 -18.78 -4.72 7.88
CA GLU A 412 -18.29 -3.35 7.92
C GLU A 412 -19.40 -2.40 8.36
N LEU A 413 -19.08 -1.52 9.28
CA LEU A 413 -19.93 -0.39 9.67
C LEU A 413 -19.35 0.89 9.10
N VAL A 414 -20.07 1.54 8.18
CA VAL A 414 -19.67 2.82 7.63
C VAL A 414 -20.41 3.94 8.37
N LEU A 415 -19.65 4.79 9.04
CA LEU A 415 -20.11 6.00 9.71
C LEU A 415 -20.10 7.13 8.69
N VAL A 416 -21.26 7.68 8.34
CA VAL A 416 -21.38 8.65 7.24
C VAL A 416 -21.83 9.99 7.78
N GLU A 417 -21.20 11.05 7.32
CA GLU A 417 -21.59 12.42 7.65
C GLU A 417 -22.94 12.79 7.04
N GLY A 418 -23.89 13.13 7.87
CA GLY A 418 -25.19 13.66 7.49
C GLY A 418 -26.18 12.63 6.91
N ASP A 419 -27.45 13.01 6.92
CA ASP A 419 -28.54 12.15 6.43
C ASP A 419 -28.59 12.10 4.88
N SER A 420 -28.11 13.13 4.18
CA SER A 420 -28.10 13.18 2.71
C SER A 420 -27.10 12.17 2.13
N ALA A 421 -25.82 12.27 2.54
CA ALA A 421 -24.81 11.31 2.14
C ALA A 421 -25.11 9.89 2.67
N GLY A 422 -25.70 9.80 3.87
CA GLY A 422 -26.23 8.56 4.43
C GLY A 422 -27.27 7.88 3.54
N GLY A 423 -28.14 8.66 2.87
CA GLY A 423 -29.11 8.15 1.91
C GLY A 423 -28.47 7.52 0.68
N SER A 424 -27.49 8.20 0.07
CA SER A 424 -26.69 7.70 -1.05
C SER A 424 -25.88 6.47 -0.66
N ALA A 425 -25.24 6.49 0.53
CA ALA A 425 -24.46 5.36 1.04
C ALA A 425 -25.33 4.12 1.30
N LYS A 426 -26.55 4.28 1.83
CA LYS A 426 -27.49 3.17 2.01
C LYS A 426 -27.89 2.49 0.71
N GLN A 427 -27.94 3.24 -0.39
CA GLN A 427 -28.21 2.70 -1.74
C GLN A 427 -26.96 2.08 -2.38
N ALA A 428 -25.78 2.67 -2.11
CA ALA A 428 -24.51 2.26 -2.68
C ALA A 428 -23.94 0.98 -2.05
N ARG A 429 -24.27 0.69 -0.77
CA ARG A 429 -23.67 -0.40 0.02
C ARG A 429 -24.00 -1.80 -0.52
N ASP A 430 -23.17 -2.75 -0.18
CA ASP A 430 -23.54 -4.16 -0.22
C ASP A 430 -24.32 -4.52 1.05
N LYS A 431 -25.60 -4.92 0.88
CA LYS A 431 -26.50 -5.21 2.00
C LYS A 431 -26.12 -6.47 2.76
N ASP A 432 -25.29 -7.33 2.17
CA ASP A 432 -24.90 -8.58 2.81
C ASP A 432 -23.90 -8.34 3.94
N PHE A 433 -22.93 -7.43 3.77
CA PHE A 433 -21.87 -7.26 4.75
C PHE A 433 -21.58 -5.81 5.15
N GLN A 434 -22.20 -4.81 4.51
CA GLN A 434 -21.99 -3.39 4.84
C GLN A 434 -23.19 -2.79 5.53
N ALA A 435 -23.01 -2.26 6.73
CA ALA A 435 -23.96 -1.48 7.49
C ALA A 435 -23.64 0.01 7.36
N ILE A 436 -24.65 0.88 7.37
CA ILE A 436 -24.50 2.34 7.31
C ILE A 436 -25.16 2.97 8.53
N LEU A 437 -24.41 3.80 9.23
CA LEU A 437 -24.90 4.65 10.33
C LEU A 437 -24.66 6.12 9.98
N PRO A 438 -25.69 6.88 9.58
CA PRO A 438 -25.59 8.34 9.42
C PRO A 438 -25.44 9.03 10.77
N LEU A 439 -24.51 9.98 10.86
CA LEU A 439 -24.28 10.84 12.01
C LEU A 439 -24.94 12.21 11.78
N ARG A 440 -25.41 12.86 12.87
CA ARG A 440 -26.05 14.18 12.79
C ARG A 440 -25.02 15.31 12.86
N GLY A 441 -24.20 15.49 11.81
CA GLY A 441 -23.17 16.53 11.78
C GLY A 441 -22.00 16.23 12.70
N LYS A 442 -21.38 17.29 13.25
CA LYS A 442 -20.19 17.17 14.11
C LYS A 442 -20.55 16.54 15.46
N ILE A 443 -19.93 15.42 15.78
CA ILE A 443 -20.09 14.80 17.09
C ILE A 443 -19.46 15.67 18.19
N LEU A 444 -19.83 15.40 19.43
CA LEU A 444 -19.22 16.03 20.60
C LEU A 444 -17.69 15.79 20.59
N ASN A 445 -16.92 16.85 20.86
CA ASN A 445 -15.50 16.69 21.16
C ASN A 445 -15.33 15.93 22.48
N THR A 446 -15.01 14.66 22.39
CA THR A 446 -14.92 13.76 23.53
C THR A 446 -13.52 13.68 24.13
N TRP A 447 -12.54 14.44 23.60
CA TRP A 447 -11.14 14.33 24.01
C TRP A 447 -10.90 14.63 25.49
N GLU A 448 -11.63 15.60 26.05
CA GLU A 448 -11.55 15.97 27.48
C GLU A 448 -12.70 15.38 28.33
N VAL A 449 -13.50 14.45 27.76
CA VAL A 449 -14.63 13.81 28.46
C VAL A 449 -14.19 12.45 29.01
N GLU A 450 -14.63 12.11 30.24
CA GLU A 450 -14.38 10.80 30.80
C GLU A 450 -15.23 9.70 30.11
N SER A 451 -14.66 8.49 29.94
CA SER A 451 -15.34 7.38 29.23
C SER A 451 -16.69 7.00 29.85
N THR A 452 -16.85 7.16 31.15
CA THR A 452 -18.13 6.92 31.86
C THR A 452 -19.20 7.95 31.52
N SER A 453 -18.80 9.17 31.14
CA SER A 453 -19.70 10.27 30.85
C SER A 453 -19.98 10.47 29.35
N VAL A 454 -19.18 9.84 28.49
CA VAL A 454 -19.28 10.05 27.03
C VAL A 454 -20.58 9.49 26.45
N LEU A 455 -21.16 8.46 27.07
CA LEU A 455 -22.44 7.87 26.67
C LEU A 455 -23.67 8.77 26.93
N ALA A 456 -23.49 9.90 27.62
CA ALA A 456 -24.55 10.93 27.73
C ALA A 456 -24.84 11.62 26.39
N SER A 457 -23.90 11.55 25.43
CA SER A 457 -24.14 11.98 24.05
C SER A 457 -24.93 10.90 23.32
N GLU A 458 -26.08 11.28 22.74
CA GLU A 458 -26.95 10.35 21.98
C GLU A 458 -26.19 9.73 20.79
N ASP A 459 -25.38 10.50 20.08
CA ASP A 459 -24.61 10.00 18.93
C ASP A 459 -23.55 8.99 19.36
N VAL A 460 -22.84 9.23 20.46
CA VAL A 460 -21.84 8.29 21.00
C VAL A 460 -22.53 7.04 21.55
N HIS A 461 -23.65 7.19 22.23
CA HIS A 461 -24.45 6.06 22.71
C HIS A 461 -24.93 5.18 21.55
N ASN A 462 -25.51 5.78 20.51
CA ASN A 462 -25.96 5.07 19.31
C ASN A 462 -24.80 4.35 18.60
N LEU A 463 -23.66 4.99 18.54
CA LEU A 463 -22.45 4.41 17.95
C LEU A 463 -21.94 3.21 18.76
N ALA A 464 -21.85 3.34 20.12
CA ALA A 464 -21.43 2.26 20.99
C ALA A 464 -22.39 1.04 20.89
N VAL A 465 -23.70 1.28 20.86
CA VAL A 465 -24.73 0.24 20.65
C VAL A 465 -24.61 -0.40 19.27
N ALA A 466 -24.39 0.39 18.21
CA ALA A 466 -24.22 -0.13 16.86
C ALA A 466 -22.96 -1.01 16.74
N ILE A 467 -21.83 -0.59 17.31
CA ILE A 467 -20.56 -1.34 17.32
C ILE A 467 -20.66 -2.57 18.21
N GLY A 468 -21.39 -2.47 19.33
CA GLY A 468 -21.52 -3.53 20.33
C GLY A 468 -20.41 -3.54 21.39
N CYS A 469 -19.70 -2.40 21.57
CA CYS A 469 -18.61 -2.26 22.54
C CYS A 469 -18.83 -1.06 23.44
N ASP A 470 -18.47 -1.19 24.73
CA ASP A 470 -18.58 -0.12 25.70
C ASP A 470 -17.32 0.77 25.70
N PRO A 471 -17.48 2.11 25.80
CA PRO A 471 -16.35 3.03 25.94
C PRO A 471 -15.49 2.72 27.18
N GLY A 472 -14.18 2.75 27.02
CA GLY A 472 -13.21 2.53 28.10
C GLY A 472 -13.03 1.08 28.52
N LYS A 473 -13.63 0.13 27.81
CA LYS A 473 -13.43 -1.31 28.04
C LYS A 473 -12.59 -1.92 26.91
N ASP A 474 -11.75 -2.88 27.27
CA ASP A 474 -10.95 -3.67 26.32
C ASP A 474 -11.69 -4.93 25.80
N ASP A 475 -12.91 -5.18 26.28
CA ASP A 475 -13.70 -6.33 25.87
C ASP A 475 -14.37 -6.08 24.51
N LEU A 476 -13.96 -6.83 23.50
CA LEU A 476 -14.51 -6.81 22.14
C LEU A 476 -15.46 -7.99 21.85
N SER A 477 -15.84 -8.77 22.87
CA SER A 477 -16.70 -9.95 22.69
C SER A 477 -18.08 -9.62 22.12
N GLY A 478 -18.54 -8.38 22.28
CA GLY A 478 -19.78 -7.85 21.74
C GLY A 478 -19.66 -7.21 20.34
N LEU A 479 -18.46 -7.19 19.76
CA LEU A 479 -18.20 -6.53 18.48
C LEU A 479 -19.10 -7.07 17.36
N ARG A 480 -19.75 -6.18 16.61
CA ARG A 480 -20.72 -6.54 15.56
C ARG A 480 -20.16 -6.43 14.16
N TYR A 481 -19.12 -5.64 13.95
CA TYR A 481 -18.52 -5.39 12.63
C TYR A 481 -17.00 -5.46 12.74
N GLY A 482 -16.38 -6.22 11.84
CA GLY A 482 -14.92 -6.36 11.81
C GLY A 482 -14.19 -5.11 11.36
N LYS A 483 -14.89 -4.19 10.63
CA LYS A 483 -14.35 -2.88 10.28
C LYS A 483 -15.35 -1.78 10.60
N VAL A 484 -14.84 -0.72 11.20
CA VAL A 484 -15.56 0.55 11.40
C VAL A 484 -14.88 1.60 10.52
N ILE A 485 -15.62 2.11 9.55
CA ILE A 485 -15.10 2.99 8.50
C ILE A 485 -15.68 4.38 8.67
N ILE A 486 -14.84 5.36 8.92
CA ILE A 486 -15.22 6.78 8.97
C ILE A 486 -15.26 7.30 7.54
N LEU A 487 -16.42 7.79 7.11
CA LEU A 487 -16.65 8.37 5.79
C LEU A 487 -17.20 9.79 5.96
N ALA A 488 -16.36 10.77 5.75
CA ALA A 488 -16.65 12.19 5.81
C ALA A 488 -16.33 12.86 4.47
N ASP A 489 -16.88 14.05 4.25
CA ASP A 489 -16.60 14.86 3.08
C ASP A 489 -15.10 15.21 2.99
N ALA A 490 -14.59 15.44 1.79
CA ALA A 490 -13.18 15.79 1.59
C ALA A 490 -12.91 17.30 1.81
N ASP A 491 -13.80 18.02 2.45
CA ASP A 491 -13.67 19.43 2.81
C ASP A 491 -13.20 19.63 4.26
N SER A 492 -13.03 20.88 4.67
CA SER A 492 -12.55 21.24 6.02
C SER A 492 -13.48 20.77 7.13
N ASP A 493 -14.79 20.71 6.88
CA ASP A 493 -15.79 20.28 7.87
C ASP A 493 -15.76 18.77 8.02
N GLY A 494 -15.67 18.02 6.92
CA GLY A 494 -15.53 16.57 6.94
C GLY A 494 -14.21 16.12 7.57
N LEU A 495 -13.09 16.80 7.30
CA LEU A 495 -11.81 16.55 7.99
C LEU A 495 -11.92 16.77 9.50
N HIS A 496 -12.68 17.78 9.94
CA HIS A 496 -12.95 18.01 11.35
C HIS A 496 -13.78 16.87 11.97
N ILE A 497 -14.80 16.38 11.27
CA ILE A 497 -15.63 15.24 11.72
C ILE A 497 -14.77 13.97 11.81
N ALA A 498 -13.95 13.70 10.79
CA ALA A 498 -13.02 12.56 10.82
C ALA A 498 -12.04 12.65 12.00
N THR A 499 -11.53 13.85 12.30
CA THR A 499 -10.67 14.09 13.48
C THR A 499 -11.38 13.83 14.80
N LEU A 500 -12.62 14.30 14.95
CA LEU A 500 -13.41 14.08 16.17
C LEU A 500 -13.75 12.59 16.37
N LEU A 501 -14.08 11.87 15.30
CA LEU A 501 -14.33 10.43 15.34
C LEU A 501 -13.04 9.65 15.65
N SER A 502 -11.92 10.01 15.01
CA SER A 502 -10.62 9.41 15.34
C SER A 502 -10.25 9.61 16.81
N ALA A 503 -10.47 10.82 17.35
CA ALA A 503 -10.27 11.11 18.76
C ALA A 503 -11.16 10.26 19.68
N LEU A 504 -12.43 10.09 19.31
CA LEU A 504 -13.37 9.23 20.02
C LEU A 504 -12.84 7.79 20.10
N PHE A 505 -12.41 7.23 18.98
CA PHE A 505 -11.88 5.86 18.93
C PHE A 505 -10.56 5.72 19.70
N LEU A 506 -9.63 6.64 19.51
CA LEU A 506 -8.34 6.62 20.21
C LEU A 506 -8.48 6.69 21.72
N ARG A 507 -9.41 7.50 22.23
CA ARG A 507 -9.57 7.73 23.66
C ARG A 507 -10.52 6.77 24.34
N HIS A 508 -11.64 6.45 23.70
CA HIS A 508 -12.74 5.73 24.33
C HIS A 508 -12.91 4.28 23.84
N PHE A 509 -12.31 3.94 22.69
CA PHE A 509 -12.32 2.58 22.14
C PHE A 509 -10.92 2.14 21.72
N PRO A 510 -9.89 2.28 22.58
CA PRO A 510 -8.50 2.00 22.20
C PRO A 510 -8.28 0.54 21.76
N ALA A 511 -9.06 -0.40 22.26
CA ALA A 511 -9.00 -1.80 21.84
C ALA A 511 -9.36 -1.96 20.35
N LEU A 512 -10.38 -1.24 19.84
CA LEU A 512 -10.73 -1.29 18.42
C LEU A 512 -9.62 -0.76 17.52
N VAL A 513 -8.88 0.26 17.97
CA VAL A 513 -7.75 0.80 17.23
C VAL A 513 -6.57 -0.17 17.29
N ARG A 514 -6.23 -0.68 18.46
CA ARG A 514 -5.12 -1.61 18.66
C ARG A 514 -5.28 -2.91 17.86
N GLU A 515 -6.50 -3.44 17.81
CA GLU A 515 -6.82 -4.68 17.05
C GLU A 515 -7.10 -4.39 15.55
N GLY A 516 -6.94 -3.13 15.10
CA GLY A 516 -6.98 -2.76 13.69
C GLY A 516 -8.35 -2.69 13.06
N HIS A 517 -9.41 -2.43 13.84
CA HIS A 517 -10.79 -2.40 13.36
C HIS A 517 -11.24 -1.04 12.80
N VAL A 518 -10.48 0.05 13.00
CA VAL A 518 -10.91 1.42 12.65
C VAL A 518 -10.19 1.93 11.41
N PHE A 519 -10.95 2.46 10.46
CA PHE A 519 -10.46 2.97 9.18
C PHE A 519 -11.07 4.32 8.84
N VAL A 520 -10.35 5.12 8.06
CA VAL A 520 -10.84 6.36 7.44
C VAL A 520 -10.91 6.15 5.94
N ALA A 521 -12.07 6.39 5.34
CA ALA A 521 -12.23 6.34 3.90
C ALA A 521 -11.75 7.66 3.26
N MET A 522 -11.14 7.54 2.09
CA MET A 522 -10.64 8.66 1.30
C MET A 522 -11.52 8.82 0.06
N PRO A 523 -12.60 9.63 0.11
CA PRO A 523 -13.42 9.89 -1.07
C PRO A 523 -12.63 10.74 -2.08
N PRO A 524 -12.85 10.55 -3.41
CA PRO A 524 -12.19 11.36 -4.42
C PRO A 524 -12.81 12.77 -4.50
N LEU A 525 -11.94 13.76 -4.74
CA LEU A 525 -12.37 15.14 -5.06
C LEU A 525 -12.74 15.32 -6.52
N PHE A 526 -12.15 14.52 -7.42
CA PHE A 526 -12.37 14.70 -8.86
C PHE A 526 -12.78 13.40 -9.54
N ARG A 527 -13.64 13.55 -10.53
CA ARG A 527 -13.95 12.56 -11.54
C ARG A 527 -13.48 13.08 -12.88
N VAL A 528 -12.76 12.27 -13.64
CA VAL A 528 -12.27 12.58 -14.98
C VAL A 528 -12.82 11.55 -15.95
N ASP A 529 -13.66 11.99 -16.88
CA ASP A 529 -14.18 11.17 -17.96
C ASP A 529 -13.40 11.44 -19.24
N VAL A 530 -12.91 10.38 -19.91
CA VAL A 530 -12.20 10.46 -21.17
C VAL A 530 -12.79 9.44 -22.14
N GLY A 531 -13.67 9.89 -23.03
CA GLY A 531 -14.39 8.98 -23.91
C GLY A 531 -15.23 7.96 -23.15
N LYS A 532 -14.80 6.69 -23.12
CA LYS A 532 -15.47 5.61 -22.35
C LYS A 532 -14.73 5.26 -21.04
N GLN A 533 -13.62 5.89 -20.77
CA GLN A 533 -12.83 5.65 -19.57
C GLN A 533 -13.21 6.63 -18.48
N LEU A 534 -13.23 6.14 -17.24
CA LEU A 534 -13.59 6.89 -16.05
C LEU A 534 -12.48 6.74 -15.00
N PHE A 535 -12.06 7.86 -14.44
CA PHE A 535 -11.04 7.92 -13.39
C PHE A 535 -11.54 8.74 -12.21
N TYR A 536 -11.12 8.34 -11.00
CA TYR A 536 -11.35 9.08 -9.78
C TYR A 536 -9.99 9.50 -9.20
N CYS A 537 -9.86 10.78 -8.85
CA CYS A 537 -8.64 11.35 -8.27
C CYS A 537 -8.95 11.91 -6.87
N LEU A 538 -8.06 11.63 -5.90
CA LEU A 538 -8.24 12.10 -4.53
C LEU A 538 -8.06 13.61 -4.40
N ASP A 539 -7.09 14.15 -5.11
CA ASP A 539 -6.66 15.54 -4.98
C ASP A 539 -6.28 16.16 -6.32
N GLU A 540 -5.89 17.42 -6.27
CA GLU A 540 -5.45 18.21 -7.43
C GLU A 540 -4.20 17.59 -8.08
N GLY A 541 -3.27 17.06 -7.27
CA GLY A 541 -2.03 16.45 -7.76
C GLY A 541 -2.29 15.19 -8.57
N GLU A 542 -3.16 14.28 -8.08
CA GLU A 542 -3.56 13.09 -8.85
C GLU A 542 -4.29 13.46 -10.13
N LYS A 543 -5.15 14.49 -10.08
CA LYS A 543 -5.85 14.98 -11.26
C LYS A 543 -4.87 15.50 -12.31
N GLN A 544 -3.91 16.33 -11.89
CA GLN A 544 -2.93 16.90 -12.80
C GLN A 544 -2.05 15.82 -13.44
N ALA A 545 -1.57 14.88 -12.64
CA ALA A 545 -0.79 13.74 -13.14
C ALA A 545 -1.59 12.88 -14.14
N LEU A 546 -2.89 12.70 -13.89
CA LEU A 546 -3.76 11.99 -14.81
C LEU A 546 -3.96 12.75 -16.13
N LEU A 547 -4.16 14.07 -16.10
CA LEU A 547 -4.30 14.90 -17.30
C LEU A 547 -3.02 14.87 -18.15
N GLU A 548 -1.86 15.00 -17.54
CA GLU A 548 -0.56 14.87 -18.22
C GLU A 548 -0.37 13.48 -18.85
N ARG A 549 -0.81 12.45 -18.14
CA ARG A 549 -0.82 11.09 -18.68
C ARG A 549 -1.73 10.94 -19.89
N ILE A 550 -2.95 11.48 -19.84
CA ILE A 550 -3.91 11.45 -20.96
C ILE A 550 -3.30 12.11 -22.20
N GLU A 551 -2.62 13.24 -22.05
CA GLU A 551 -1.94 13.95 -23.13
C GLU A 551 -0.75 13.15 -23.67
N ARG A 552 0.11 12.65 -22.81
CA ARG A 552 1.29 11.87 -23.17
C ARG A 552 0.94 10.58 -23.91
N GLU A 553 -0.05 9.85 -23.42
CA GLU A 553 -0.52 8.58 -24.00
C GLU A 553 -1.48 8.80 -25.18
N LYS A 554 -1.85 10.06 -25.49
CA LYS A 554 -2.79 10.44 -26.55
C LYS A 554 -4.10 9.65 -26.46
N ILE A 555 -4.65 9.50 -25.25
CA ILE A 555 -5.91 8.80 -25.03
C ILE A 555 -7.02 9.55 -25.78
N ARG A 556 -7.69 8.87 -26.68
CA ARG A 556 -8.73 9.49 -27.52
C ARG A 556 -10.02 9.68 -26.75
N GLY A 557 -10.54 10.90 -26.76
CA GLY A 557 -11.82 11.28 -26.16
C GLY A 557 -11.83 12.71 -25.69
N GLN A 558 -13.02 13.26 -25.52
CA GLN A 558 -13.16 14.56 -24.86
C GLN A 558 -12.90 14.35 -23.37
N VAL A 559 -12.03 15.17 -22.78
CA VAL A 559 -11.77 15.15 -21.34
C VAL A 559 -12.79 16.02 -20.65
N HIS A 560 -13.52 15.44 -19.69
CA HIS A 560 -14.45 16.18 -18.85
C HIS A 560 -14.07 15.94 -17.37
N VAL A 561 -13.82 17.03 -16.66
CA VAL A 561 -13.46 17.00 -15.23
C VAL A 561 -14.61 17.50 -14.40
N THR A 562 -15.06 16.70 -13.45
CA THR A 562 -16.08 17.08 -12.47
C THR A 562 -15.44 17.10 -11.09
N ARG A 563 -15.60 18.20 -10.33
CA ARG A 563 -15.20 18.29 -8.92
C ARG A 563 -16.41 17.98 -8.04
N PHE A 564 -16.20 17.11 -7.04
CA PHE A 564 -17.19 16.88 -5.99
C PHE A 564 -16.91 17.83 -4.81
N LYS A 565 -17.92 18.51 -4.34
CA LYS A 565 -17.82 19.36 -3.14
C LYS A 565 -18.08 18.56 -1.86
N GLY A 566 -18.78 17.43 -1.99
CA GLY A 566 -19.05 16.53 -0.88
C GLY A 566 -19.74 15.23 -1.34
N LEU A 567 -19.85 14.27 -0.44
CA LEU A 567 -20.46 12.94 -0.68
C LEU A 567 -21.91 13.02 -1.11
N GLY A 568 -22.62 14.08 -0.72
CA GLY A 568 -24.02 14.32 -1.09
C GLY A 568 -24.21 14.64 -2.58
N GLU A 569 -23.16 15.05 -3.29
CA GLU A 569 -23.19 15.30 -4.73
C GLU A 569 -22.93 14.04 -5.57
N MET A 570 -22.42 12.98 -4.94
CA MET A 570 -22.23 11.69 -5.60
C MET A 570 -23.54 10.91 -5.66
N ASN A 571 -23.87 10.43 -6.85
CA ASN A 571 -24.95 9.46 -6.96
C ASN A 571 -24.50 8.10 -6.36
N PRO A 572 -25.45 7.20 -6.02
CA PRO A 572 -25.11 5.92 -5.37
C PRO A 572 -24.10 5.06 -6.14
N SER A 573 -24.13 5.07 -7.48
CA SER A 573 -23.18 4.31 -8.29
C SER A 573 -21.77 4.88 -8.18
N GLN A 574 -21.63 6.20 -8.27
CA GLN A 574 -20.34 6.89 -8.10
C GLN A 574 -19.76 6.65 -6.72
N LEU A 575 -20.59 6.79 -5.68
CA LEU A 575 -20.16 6.56 -4.29
C LEU A 575 -19.76 5.09 -4.07
N ARG A 576 -20.51 4.15 -4.68
CA ARG A 576 -20.14 2.74 -4.65
C ARG A 576 -18.77 2.51 -5.30
N GLU A 577 -18.60 2.96 -6.54
CA GLU A 577 -17.42 2.68 -7.36
C GLU A 577 -16.16 3.33 -6.83
N SER A 578 -16.27 4.49 -6.20
CA SER A 578 -15.11 5.27 -5.75
C SER A 578 -14.74 5.04 -4.29
N THR A 579 -15.74 4.79 -3.40
CA THR A 579 -15.52 4.94 -1.96
C THR A 579 -16.03 3.78 -1.10
N ILE A 580 -17.10 3.06 -1.54
CA ILE A 580 -17.73 2.02 -0.70
C ILE A 580 -17.30 0.61 -1.11
N HIS A 581 -17.15 0.36 -2.41
CA HIS A 581 -16.84 -0.99 -2.89
C HIS A 581 -15.43 -1.43 -2.44
N PRO A 582 -15.27 -2.62 -1.83
CA PRO A 582 -14.00 -3.07 -1.27
C PRO A 582 -12.80 -3.03 -2.24
N ASP A 583 -13.04 -3.32 -3.52
CA ASP A 583 -11.99 -3.44 -4.53
C ASP A 583 -11.49 -2.09 -5.07
N THR A 584 -12.28 -1.03 -4.92
CA THR A 584 -11.98 0.26 -5.56
C THR A 584 -11.83 1.42 -4.60
N ARG A 585 -12.29 1.26 -3.36
CA ARG A 585 -12.17 2.27 -2.30
C ARG A 585 -10.75 2.39 -1.78
N ARG A 586 -10.43 3.53 -1.21
CA ARG A 586 -9.19 3.77 -0.47
C ARG A 586 -9.51 3.94 1.01
N LEU A 587 -8.88 3.13 1.86
CA LEU A 587 -9.01 3.19 3.31
C LEU A 587 -7.64 3.40 3.94
N VAL A 588 -7.58 4.28 4.93
CA VAL A 588 -6.42 4.44 5.82
C VAL A 588 -6.78 3.83 7.17
N GLN A 589 -6.02 2.86 7.63
CA GLN A 589 -6.21 2.26 8.95
C GLN A 589 -5.74 3.23 10.02
N LEU A 590 -6.55 3.41 11.07
CA LEU A 590 -6.16 4.20 12.23
C LEU A 590 -5.22 3.36 13.10
N THR A 591 -3.95 3.72 13.12
CA THR A 591 -2.90 3.05 13.90
C THR A 591 -2.29 4.01 14.91
N VAL A 592 -1.66 3.46 15.94
CA VAL A 592 -0.93 4.22 16.96
C VAL A 592 0.46 3.61 17.10
N ASP A 593 1.47 4.32 16.62
CA ASP A 593 2.86 3.89 16.74
C ASP A 593 3.45 4.28 18.11
N ASP A 594 3.10 5.48 18.61
CA ASP A 594 3.48 5.98 19.94
C ASP A 594 2.31 6.70 20.60
N MET A 595 1.79 6.13 21.67
CA MET A 595 0.67 6.66 22.44
C MET A 595 0.95 8.05 23.01
N ALA A 596 2.17 8.30 23.49
CA ALA A 596 2.52 9.58 24.10
C ALA A 596 2.58 10.72 23.06
N SER A 597 3.11 10.42 21.89
CA SER A 597 3.16 11.36 20.77
C SER A 597 1.76 11.63 20.23
N THR A 598 0.97 10.58 19.98
CA THR A 598 -0.42 10.68 19.53
C THR A 598 -1.26 11.50 20.51
N ALA A 599 -1.15 11.23 21.81
CA ALA A 599 -1.87 12.00 22.84
C ALA A 599 -1.48 13.48 22.84
N ARG A 600 -0.19 13.82 22.67
CA ARG A 600 0.26 15.23 22.58
C ARG A 600 -0.33 15.96 21.37
N VAL A 601 -0.34 15.30 20.21
CA VAL A 601 -0.89 15.90 18.99
C VAL A 601 -2.41 16.08 19.12
N MET A 602 -3.11 15.05 19.59
CA MET A 602 -4.57 15.13 19.79
C MET A 602 -4.94 16.15 20.87
N ASP A 603 -4.14 16.28 21.94
CA ASP A 603 -4.33 17.31 22.96
C ASP A 603 -4.12 18.72 22.38
N LEU A 604 -3.06 18.91 21.58
CA LEU A 604 -2.85 20.17 20.86
C LEU A 604 -4.05 20.51 19.96
N LEU A 605 -4.57 19.54 19.21
CA LEU A 605 -5.66 19.78 18.26
C LEU A 605 -7.01 20.01 18.95
N LEU A 606 -7.33 19.31 20.04
CA LEU A 606 -8.70 19.20 20.55
C LEU A 606 -8.91 19.75 21.96
N ALA A 607 -7.87 19.85 22.80
CA ALA A 607 -8.05 20.37 24.16
C ALA A 607 -8.38 21.88 24.18
N LYS A 608 -9.40 22.27 24.94
CA LYS A 608 -9.85 23.66 25.02
C LYS A 608 -8.75 24.59 25.53
N LYS A 609 -7.96 24.14 26.52
CA LYS A 609 -6.87 24.92 27.13
C LYS A 609 -5.71 25.21 26.15
N ARG A 610 -5.59 24.45 25.05
CA ARG A 610 -4.49 24.55 24.08
C ARG A 610 -4.79 25.52 22.93
N SER A 611 -5.82 26.37 23.03
CA SER A 611 -6.17 27.31 21.96
C SER A 611 -5.05 28.28 21.61
N GLY A 612 -4.29 28.76 22.62
CA GLY A 612 -3.11 29.62 22.42
C GLY A 612 -1.98 28.90 21.67
N ASP A 613 -1.74 27.65 22.04
CA ASP A 613 -0.70 26.82 21.40
C ASP A 613 -1.05 26.49 19.94
N ARG A 614 -2.35 26.22 19.65
CA ARG A 614 -2.84 26.05 18.27
C ARG A 614 -2.65 27.29 17.43
N LYS A 615 -2.91 28.48 18.03
CA LYS A 615 -2.69 29.74 17.33
C LYS A 615 -1.22 29.93 16.99
N ALA A 616 -0.31 29.71 17.95
CA ALA A 616 1.12 29.79 17.73
C ALA A 616 1.59 28.78 16.68
N TRP A 617 1.09 27.54 16.75
CA TRP A 617 1.40 26.51 15.77
C TRP A 617 0.93 26.86 14.35
N LEU A 618 -0.26 27.44 14.20
CA LEU A 618 -0.77 27.93 12.92
C LEU A 618 0.01 29.15 12.41
N GLU A 619 0.44 30.05 13.28
CA GLU A 619 1.29 31.18 12.91
C GLU A 619 2.68 30.74 12.45
N GLU A 620 3.22 29.66 13.05
CA GLU A 620 4.53 29.09 12.69
C GLU A 620 4.49 28.23 11.43
N LYS A 621 3.41 27.45 11.24
CA LYS A 621 3.34 26.39 10.22
C LYS A 621 2.16 26.53 9.25
N GLY A 622 1.37 27.58 9.35
CA GLY A 622 0.20 27.79 8.49
C GLY A 622 0.54 27.91 7.02
N ASP A 623 1.73 28.40 6.70
CA ASP A 623 2.22 28.48 5.31
C ASP A 623 2.47 27.11 4.66
N LEU A 624 2.52 26.04 5.48
CA LEU A 624 2.66 24.67 4.99
C LEU A 624 1.30 24.04 4.60
N ALA A 625 0.20 24.69 4.97
CA ALA A 625 -1.13 24.21 4.62
C ALA A 625 -1.44 24.55 3.15
N THR A 626 -1.74 23.54 2.35
CA THR A 626 -2.31 23.76 1.03
C THR A 626 -3.77 24.14 1.23
N LEU A 627 -4.07 25.45 1.16
CA LEU A 627 -5.45 25.92 1.14
C LEU A 627 -5.99 25.70 -0.28
N GLU A 628 -6.87 24.73 -0.43
CA GLU A 628 -7.74 24.62 -1.60
C GLU A 628 -8.83 25.69 -1.46
N VAL A 629 -8.73 26.75 -2.28
CA VAL A 629 -9.74 27.82 -2.41
C VAL A 629 -10.82 27.39 -3.41
#